data_658e574747e8429735f0c51ead2d8df7
#
_entry.id   658e574747e8429735f0c51ead2d8df7
#
_cell.length_a   1.000
_cell.length_b   1.000
_cell.length_c   1.000
_cell.angle_alpha   90.00
_cell.angle_beta   90.00
_cell.angle_gamma   90.00
#
_symmetry.space_group_name_H-M   'P 1'
#
loop_
_entity.id
_entity.type
_entity.pdbx_description
1 polymer ?
#
loop_
_entity_poly.entity_id
_entity_poly.type
_entity_poly.pdbx_seq_one_letter_code
_entity_poly.pdbx_strand_id
1 'polypeptide(L)'
;MELTPTAFVPKPIRIVVIGAGISGIQFLKDVTTRLPNVNITVYDKNSQEGGTWAENRYPGCACDIPSHAYQYSWNPNPRWSRLYAEAAEILDYLKSTVTKFDLRRYIQFGTTCTGANWDEKNSEWNVSLQCNENTNNEVSVKCDVFVIAVGRLNNWKLPDIEGLDMFQGRVIHTANWPQGLDYRGKDVAVIGNGASSTQCLASLRKDARSITNFVRGPTWLVPHVFSSNGEPQVNCQHYLPYTQAGTTSDRRTDSHDTIKKFETEPDSYLQFRLKIEKKLAYSFRGLWANSNAAKEFTQNAKQHMTNKINDQQTLKALLPTEYKAGCRRFTPADKYLEALDQSNVELVSTPIKQVEGNALITTDNKRRTYDMIVCGTGFEPYAPRFPIKGSGTANLSELWSTDGGYESYLAATVAGFPNFFGT
;
A
#
# COMPACT_ATOMS: atom_id res chain seq x y z
N MET A 1 -59.13 -26.31 -1.67
CA MET A 1 -58.59 -25.20 -2.48
C MET A 1 -57.18 -24.95 -1.95
N GLU A 2 -56.21 -25.69 -2.48
CA GLU A 2 -54.81 -25.54 -2.10
C GLU A 2 -54.30 -24.18 -2.63
N LEU A 3 -53.95 -23.31 -1.74
CA LEU A 3 -53.23 -22.08 -2.06
C LEU A 3 -51.84 -22.50 -2.55
N THR A 4 -51.67 -22.58 -3.85
CA THR A 4 -50.33 -22.61 -4.43
C THR A 4 -49.61 -21.36 -3.95
N PRO A 5 -48.49 -21.47 -3.23
CA PRO A 5 -47.74 -20.31 -2.87
C PRO A 5 -47.09 -19.84 -4.18
N THR A 6 -47.59 -18.80 -4.80
CA THR A 6 -46.83 -17.96 -5.72
C THR A 6 -45.80 -17.26 -4.86
N ALA A 7 -44.88 -18.03 -4.31
CA ALA A 7 -43.74 -17.52 -3.61
C ALA A 7 -43.00 -16.63 -4.57
N PHE A 8 -42.94 -15.35 -4.28
CA PHE A 8 -42.02 -14.42 -4.90
C PHE A 8 -40.62 -14.99 -4.70
N VAL A 9 -40.10 -15.68 -5.69
CA VAL A 9 -38.72 -16.14 -5.67
C VAL A 9 -37.87 -14.93 -6.00
N PRO A 10 -37.16 -14.32 -5.03
CA PRO A 10 -36.36 -13.16 -5.31
C PRO A 10 -35.22 -13.57 -6.29
N LYS A 11 -35.04 -12.80 -7.35
CA LYS A 11 -33.90 -12.97 -8.24
C LYS A 11 -32.63 -12.82 -7.42
N PRO A 12 -31.60 -13.65 -7.70
CA PRO A 12 -30.28 -13.43 -7.12
C PRO A 12 -29.75 -12.03 -7.44
N ILE A 13 -29.24 -11.34 -6.45
CA ILE A 13 -28.57 -10.03 -6.64
C ILE A 13 -27.24 -10.29 -7.36
N ARG A 14 -27.03 -9.65 -8.49
CA ARG A 14 -25.79 -9.72 -9.26
C ARG A 14 -24.81 -8.67 -8.72
N ILE A 15 -23.64 -9.10 -8.28
CA ILE A 15 -22.60 -8.24 -7.73
C ILE A 15 -21.35 -8.37 -8.57
N VAL A 16 -20.84 -7.24 -9.08
CA VAL A 16 -19.52 -7.15 -9.73
C VAL A 16 -18.58 -6.38 -8.82
N VAL A 17 -17.40 -6.96 -8.57
CA VAL A 17 -16.32 -6.36 -7.79
C VAL A 17 -15.08 -6.19 -8.67
N ILE A 18 -14.44 -5.05 -8.64
CA ILE A 18 -13.18 -4.81 -9.34
C ILE A 18 -12.04 -4.75 -8.33
N GLY A 19 -11.14 -5.75 -8.42
CA GLY A 19 -9.94 -5.88 -7.58
C GLY A 19 -10.01 -7.05 -6.60
N ALA A 20 -9.04 -7.95 -6.67
CA ALA A 20 -8.84 -9.10 -5.78
C ALA A 20 -7.67 -8.87 -4.79
N GLY A 21 -7.53 -7.63 -4.32
CA GLY A 21 -6.66 -7.27 -3.21
C GLY A 21 -7.29 -7.57 -1.84
N ILE A 22 -6.68 -7.07 -0.76
CA ILE A 22 -7.17 -7.26 0.62
C ILE A 22 -8.67 -6.93 0.75
N SER A 23 -9.09 -5.77 0.23
CA SER A 23 -10.49 -5.32 0.35
C SER A 23 -11.43 -6.22 -0.45
N GLY A 24 -11.08 -6.58 -1.69
CA GLY A 24 -11.92 -7.45 -2.52
C GLY A 24 -12.07 -8.85 -1.95
N ILE A 25 -11.01 -9.43 -1.40
CA ILE A 25 -11.03 -10.73 -0.71
C ILE A 25 -11.92 -10.66 0.54
N GLN A 26 -11.79 -9.58 1.35
CA GLN A 26 -12.65 -9.36 2.53
C GLN A 26 -14.12 -9.28 2.13
N PHE A 27 -14.44 -8.43 1.15
CA PHE A 27 -15.80 -8.25 0.68
C PHE A 27 -16.40 -9.57 0.13
N LEU A 28 -15.64 -10.27 -0.70
CA LEU A 28 -16.03 -11.56 -1.25
C LEU A 28 -16.34 -12.58 -0.15
N LYS A 29 -15.46 -12.69 0.86
CA LYS A 29 -15.69 -13.58 2.01
C LYS A 29 -16.93 -13.23 2.79
N ASP A 30 -17.15 -11.95 3.07
CA ASP A 30 -18.33 -11.51 3.82
C ASP A 30 -19.63 -11.77 3.04
N VAL A 31 -19.67 -11.42 1.75
CA VAL A 31 -20.86 -11.64 0.90
C VAL A 31 -21.20 -13.11 0.79
N THR A 32 -20.20 -13.97 0.45
CA THR A 32 -20.45 -15.41 0.26
C THR A 32 -20.84 -16.14 1.54
N THR A 33 -20.51 -15.56 2.71
CA THR A 33 -20.86 -16.16 3.99
C THR A 33 -22.20 -15.68 4.53
N ARG A 34 -22.57 -14.42 4.27
CA ARG A 34 -23.69 -13.76 4.93
C ARG A 34 -24.93 -13.61 4.06
N LEU A 35 -24.78 -13.63 2.74
CA LEU A 35 -25.86 -13.39 1.79
C LEU A 35 -26.18 -14.64 0.98
N PRO A 36 -27.36 -15.28 1.18
CA PRO A 36 -27.66 -16.57 0.56
C PRO A 36 -28.10 -16.47 -0.91
N ASN A 37 -28.52 -15.31 -1.38
CA ASN A 37 -29.11 -15.16 -2.71
C ASN A 37 -28.36 -14.11 -3.54
N VAL A 38 -27.07 -14.39 -3.81
CA VAL A 38 -26.19 -13.50 -4.58
C VAL A 38 -25.40 -14.26 -5.63
N ASN A 39 -25.23 -13.62 -6.79
CA ASN A 39 -24.28 -14.02 -7.82
C ASN A 39 -23.15 -12.97 -7.83
N ILE A 40 -22.01 -13.32 -7.26
CA ILE A 40 -20.85 -12.41 -7.17
C ILE A 40 -19.73 -12.86 -8.10
N THR A 41 -19.12 -11.90 -8.80
CA THR A 41 -17.90 -12.10 -9.58
C THR A 41 -16.93 -10.97 -9.26
N VAL A 42 -15.68 -11.34 -8.97
CA VAL A 42 -14.57 -10.42 -8.76
C VAL A 42 -13.69 -10.45 -10.01
N TYR A 43 -13.39 -9.30 -10.58
CA TYR A 43 -12.45 -9.17 -11.71
C TYR A 43 -11.17 -8.50 -11.25
N ASP A 44 -10.02 -9.06 -11.63
CA ASP A 44 -8.72 -8.44 -11.38
C ASP A 44 -7.86 -8.42 -12.64
N LYS A 45 -7.19 -7.30 -12.87
CA LYS A 45 -6.27 -7.12 -14.01
C LYS A 45 -5.02 -8.01 -13.92
N ASN A 46 -4.62 -8.41 -12.72
CA ASN A 46 -3.46 -9.27 -12.49
C ASN A 46 -3.81 -10.75 -12.77
N SER A 47 -2.80 -11.58 -12.93
CA SER A 47 -2.95 -13.03 -13.10
C SER A 47 -3.15 -13.79 -11.79
N GLN A 48 -3.17 -13.06 -10.64
CA GLN A 48 -3.31 -13.62 -9.31
C GLN A 48 -3.91 -12.61 -8.34
N GLU A 49 -4.44 -13.10 -7.24
CA GLU A 49 -4.87 -12.32 -6.09
C GLU A 49 -3.72 -11.63 -5.37
N GLY A 50 -4.05 -10.63 -4.52
CA GLY A 50 -3.10 -9.99 -3.62
C GLY A 50 -2.92 -8.49 -3.80
N GLY A 51 -3.38 -7.91 -4.93
CA GLY A 51 -3.36 -6.46 -5.17
C GLY A 51 -1.97 -5.86 -4.93
N THR A 52 -1.86 -4.92 -3.99
CA THR A 52 -0.59 -4.26 -3.62
C THR A 52 0.56 -5.24 -3.37
N TRP A 53 0.32 -6.37 -2.74
CA TRP A 53 1.35 -7.35 -2.38
C TRP A 53 1.75 -8.25 -3.55
N ALA A 54 0.92 -8.37 -4.56
CA ALA A 54 1.26 -9.01 -5.84
C ALA A 54 2.01 -8.07 -6.79
N GLU A 55 1.71 -6.77 -6.77
CA GLU A 55 2.28 -5.77 -7.68
C GLU A 55 3.62 -5.21 -7.21
N ASN A 56 3.76 -4.89 -5.91
CA ASN A 56 4.97 -4.29 -5.38
C ASN A 56 6.02 -5.36 -5.05
N ARG A 57 7.04 -5.46 -5.90
CA ARG A 57 8.10 -6.47 -5.84
C ARG A 57 9.50 -5.88 -5.70
N TYR A 58 9.60 -4.57 -5.46
CA TYR A 58 10.90 -3.93 -5.26
C TYR A 58 11.61 -4.49 -4.03
N PRO A 59 12.94 -4.56 -4.04
CA PRO A 59 13.73 -5.07 -2.92
C PRO A 59 13.42 -4.35 -1.61
N GLY A 60 13.15 -5.11 -0.56
CA GLY A 60 12.81 -4.56 0.76
C GLY A 60 11.35 -4.13 0.93
N CYS A 61 10.47 -4.44 -0.04
CA CYS A 61 9.05 -4.19 0.10
C CYS A 61 8.48 -4.97 1.31
N ALA A 62 7.98 -4.24 2.30
CA ALA A 62 7.43 -4.80 3.52
C ALA A 62 6.27 -3.93 4.05
N CYS A 63 5.44 -4.50 4.92
CA CYS A 63 4.44 -3.73 5.63
C CYS A 63 5.08 -2.91 6.75
N ASP A 64 4.58 -1.70 6.99
CA ASP A 64 4.96 -0.82 8.10
C ASP A 64 4.02 -0.95 9.32
N ILE A 65 3.05 -1.88 9.24
CA ILE A 65 2.18 -2.29 10.33
C ILE A 65 2.59 -3.69 10.81
N PRO A 66 2.61 -3.97 12.12
CA PRO A 66 2.92 -5.29 12.63
C PRO A 66 2.04 -6.38 12.01
N SER A 67 2.64 -7.48 11.58
CA SER A 67 1.99 -8.56 10.83
C SER A 67 0.78 -9.15 11.56
N HIS A 68 0.88 -9.27 12.88
CA HIS A 68 -0.20 -9.80 13.72
C HIS A 68 -1.43 -8.86 13.82
N ALA A 69 -1.30 -7.60 13.42
CA ALA A 69 -2.41 -6.67 13.23
C ALA A 69 -2.81 -6.52 11.74
N TYR A 70 -1.87 -6.78 10.81
CA TYR A 70 -2.10 -6.68 9.38
C TYR A 70 -2.58 -8.00 8.76
N GLN A 71 -3.71 -8.48 9.21
CA GLN A 71 -4.34 -9.73 8.77
C GLN A 71 -5.85 -9.69 8.98
N TYR A 72 -6.56 -10.62 8.36
CA TYR A 72 -8.01 -10.74 8.60
C TYR A 72 -8.28 -11.25 10.02
N SER A 73 -9.23 -10.65 10.72
CA SER A 73 -9.63 -11.07 12.07
C SER A 73 -10.22 -12.47 12.10
N TRP A 74 -10.86 -12.89 11.01
CA TRP A 74 -11.50 -14.20 10.84
C TRP A 74 -10.55 -15.29 10.30
N ASN A 75 -9.33 -14.92 9.84
CA ASN A 75 -8.30 -15.86 9.42
C ASN A 75 -6.93 -15.48 10.04
N PRO A 76 -6.79 -15.57 11.35
CA PRO A 76 -5.55 -15.20 12.03
C PRO A 76 -4.40 -16.15 11.68
N ASN A 77 -3.19 -15.59 11.50
CA ASN A 77 -1.96 -16.35 11.27
C ASN A 77 -0.98 -16.14 12.45
N PRO A 78 -0.74 -17.14 13.30
CA PRO A 78 0.24 -17.06 14.38
C PRO A 78 1.69 -17.27 13.90
N ARG A 79 1.90 -17.63 12.63
CA ARG A 79 3.19 -18.09 12.09
C ARG A 79 3.95 -17.04 11.30
N TRP A 80 3.66 -15.77 11.50
CA TRP A 80 4.43 -14.72 10.84
C TRP A 80 5.92 -14.85 11.13
N SER A 81 6.77 -14.80 10.09
CA SER A 81 8.21 -14.93 10.25
C SER A 81 8.87 -13.73 10.90
N ARG A 82 8.19 -12.56 10.81
CA ARG A 82 8.69 -11.27 11.29
C ARG A 82 7.56 -10.41 11.82
N LEU A 83 7.91 -9.48 12.71
CA LEU A 83 6.96 -8.47 13.20
C LEU A 83 6.44 -7.57 12.06
N TYR A 84 7.28 -7.28 11.08
CA TYR A 84 6.93 -6.55 9.86
C TYR A 84 7.23 -7.44 8.66
N ALA A 85 6.21 -8.16 8.19
CA ALA A 85 6.36 -9.12 7.11
C ALA A 85 6.68 -8.46 5.78
N GLU A 86 7.51 -9.13 4.99
CA GLU A 86 7.80 -8.74 3.61
C GLU A 86 6.61 -9.04 2.68
N ALA A 87 6.59 -8.35 1.55
CA ALA A 87 5.50 -8.45 0.58
C ALA A 87 5.20 -9.89 0.15
N ALA A 88 6.22 -10.73 -0.02
CA ALA A 88 6.05 -12.12 -0.44
C ALA A 88 5.27 -12.93 0.60
N GLU A 89 5.59 -12.79 1.89
CA GLU A 89 4.90 -13.52 2.96
C GLU A 89 3.44 -13.07 3.11
N ILE A 90 3.18 -11.76 2.95
CA ILE A 90 1.81 -11.24 2.96
C ILE A 90 1.02 -11.76 1.76
N LEU A 91 1.64 -11.82 0.58
CA LEU A 91 1.03 -12.40 -0.61
C LEU A 91 0.68 -13.87 -0.40
N ASP A 92 1.59 -14.65 0.19
CA ASP A 92 1.36 -16.06 0.49
C ASP A 92 0.22 -16.26 1.50
N TYR A 93 0.12 -15.38 2.50
CA TYR A 93 -1.01 -15.35 3.43
C TYR A 93 -2.34 -15.08 2.70
N LEU A 94 -2.39 -14.13 1.76
CA LEU A 94 -3.59 -13.83 0.98
C LEU A 94 -3.98 -14.99 0.07
N LYS A 95 -3.02 -15.60 -0.63
CA LYS A 95 -3.24 -16.79 -1.47
C LYS A 95 -3.77 -17.98 -0.66
N SER A 96 -3.15 -18.24 0.49
CA SER A 96 -3.59 -19.31 1.38
C SER A 96 -5.00 -19.04 1.91
N THR A 97 -5.35 -17.78 2.17
CA THR A 97 -6.70 -17.37 2.57
C THR A 97 -7.72 -17.64 1.47
N VAL A 98 -7.43 -17.21 0.24
CA VAL A 98 -8.31 -17.45 -0.91
C VAL A 98 -8.54 -18.95 -1.13
N THR A 99 -7.50 -19.76 -1.01
CA THR A 99 -7.58 -21.23 -1.14
C THR A 99 -8.37 -21.84 0.01
N LYS A 100 -8.05 -21.50 1.25
CA LYS A 100 -8.66 -22.07 2.46
C LYS A 100 -10.18 -21.89 2.49
N PHE A 101 -10.67 -20.78 1.99
CA PHE A 101 -12.10 -20.43 1.99
C PHE A 101 -12.78 -20.64 0.63
N ASP A 102 -12.10 -21.32 -0.31
CA ASP A 102 -12.61 -21.63 -1.67
C ASP A 102 -13.17 -20.39 -2.40
N LEU A 103 -12.46 -19.25 -2.27
CA LEU A 103 -12.90 -18.00 -2.87
C LEU A 103 -12.47 -17.86 -4.33
N ARG A 104 -11.48 -18.63 -4.79
CA ARG A 104 -10.90 -18.51 -6.12
C ARG A 104 -11.92 -18.71 -7.24
N ARG A 105 -12.93 -19.55 -7.04
CA ARG A 105 -14.01 -19.82 -8.01
C ARG A 105 -14.85 -18.61 -8.39
N TYR A 106 -14.81 -17.56 -7.57
CA TYR A 106 -15.53 -16.30 -7.82
C TYR A 106 -14.66 -15.22 -8.47
N ILE A 107 -13.36 -15.50 -8.70
CA ILE A 107 -12.40 -14.50 -9.17
C ILE A 107 -11.99 -14.81 -10.62
N GLN A 108 -12.11 -13.82 -11.49
CA GLN A 108 -11.63 -13.85 -12.87
C GLN A 108 -10.42 -12.92 -12.99
N PHE A 109 -9.26 -13.54 -13.21
CA PHE A 109 -7.98 -12.84 -13.38
C PHE A 109 -7.74 -12.43 -14.83
N GLY A 110 -6.71 -11.60 -15.05
CA GLY A 110 -6.33 -11.13 -16.37
C GLY A 110 -7.43 -10.29 -17.05
N THR A 111 -8.31 -9.66 -16.27
CA THR A 111 -9.45 -8.92 -16.77
C THR A 111 -9.46 -7.50 -16.22
N THR A 112 -9.28 -6.53 -17.10
CA THR A 112 -9.23 -5.10 -16.77
C THR A 112 -10.60 -4.46 -16.96
N CYS A 113 -11.08 -3.73 -15.95
CA CYS A 113 -12.25 -2.88 -16.09
C CYS A 113 -11.87 -1.61 -16.86
N THR A 114 -12.59 -1.30 -17.93
CA THR A 114 -12.37 -0.14 -18.80
C THR A 114 -13.43 0.94 -18.60
N GLY A 115 -14.56 0.62 -17.95
CA GLY A 115 -15.62 1.57 -17.66
C GLY A 115 -16.80 0.97 -16.92
N ALA A 116 -17.64 1.83 -16.33
CA ALA A 116 -18.91 1.44 -15.75
C ALA A 116 -19.94 2.56 -15.94
N ASN A 117 -21.15 2.19 -16.35
CA ASN A 117 -22.24 3.12 -16.59
C ASN A 117 -23.51 2.63 -15.92
N TRP A 118 -24.17 3.50 -15.15
CA TRP A 118 -25.49 3.24 -14.60
C TRP A 118 -26.56 3.32 -15.70
N ASP A 119 -27.40 2.32 -15.80
CA ASP A 119 -28.57 2.31 -16.66
C ASP A 119 -29.81 2.67 -15.83
N GLU A 120 -30.24 3.92 -15.97
CA GLU A 120 -31.38 4.47 -15.22
C GLU A 120 -32.68 3.71 -15.53
N LYS A 121 -32.86 3.30 -16.79
CA LYS A 121 -34.09 2.62 -17.22
C LYS A 121 -34.24 1.24 -16.62
N ASN A 122 -33.14 0.50 -16.54
CA ASN A 122 -33.11 -0.88 -16.06
C ASN A 122 -32.67 -1.00 -14.61
N SER A 123 -32.25 0.12 -13.97
CA SER A 123 -31.71 0.16 -12.61
C SER A 123 -30.58 -0.85 -12.38
N GLU A 124 -29.62 -0.89 -13.33
CA GLU A 124 -28.49 -1.80 -13.28
C GLU A 124 -27.20 -1.12 -13.78
N TRP A 125 -26.06 -1.65 -13.40
CA TRP A 125 -24.76 -1.23 -13.92
C TRP A 125 -24.39 -2.03 -15.16
N ASN A 126 -23.84 -1.35 -16.16
CA ASN A 126 -23.16 -1.94 -17.31
C ASN A 126 -21.66 -1.73 -17.10
N VAL A 127 -20.92 -2.80 -16.82
CA VAL A 127 -19.47 -2.78 -16.54
C VAL A 127 -18.72 -3.29 -17.77
N SER A 128 -17.88 -2.44 -18.35
CA SER A 128 -17.03 -2.77 -19.48
C SER A 128 -15.75 -3.44 -19.01
N LEU A 129 -15.45 -4.60 -19.55
CA LEU A 129 -14.32 -5.45 -19.20
C LEU A 129 -13.53 -5.83 -20.44
N GLN A 130 -12.20 -5.86 -20.31
CA GLN A 130 -11.29 -6.26 -21.37
C GLN A 130 -10.37 -7.38 -20.87
N CYS A 131 -10.31 -8.49 -21.59
CA CYS A 131 -9.37 -9.55 -21.31
C CYS A 131 -7.95 -9.11 -21.75
N ASN A 132 -6.96 -9.25 -20.87
CA ASN A 132 -5.59 -8.79 -21.14
C ASN A 132 -4.91 -9.60 -22.27
N GLU A 133 -5.32 -10.83 -22.49
CA GLU A 133 -4.81 -11.68 -23.58
C GLU A 133 -5.43 -11.32 -24.94
N ASN A 134 -6.60 -10.70 -24.94
CA ASN A 134 -7.31 -10.29 -26.15
C ASN A 134 -7.91 -8.90 -25.99
N THR A 135 -7.07 -7.89 -26.22
CA THR A 135 -7.43 -6.48 -26.03
C THR A 135 -8.42 -5.94 -27.06
N ASN A 136 -8.72 -6.71 -28.12
CA ASN A 136 -9.68 -6.29 -29.14
C ASN A 136 -11.14 -6.61 -28.76
N ASN A 137 -11.37 -7.42 -27.73
CA ASN A 137 -12.70 -7.82 -27.29
C ASN A 137 -13.04 -7.17 -25.94
N GLU A 138 -13.84 -6.14 -25.97
CA GLU A 138 -14.50 -5.59 -24.80
C GLU A 138 -15.83 -6.32 -24.58
N VAL A 139 -16.08 -6.75 -23.36
CA VAL A 139 -17.30 -7.43 -22.93
C VAL A 139 -18.03 -6.55 -21.91
N SER A 140 -19.33 -6.39 -22.07
CA SER A 140 -20.16 -5.70 -21.08
C SER A 140 -20.87 -6.71 -20.19
N VAL A 141 -20.72 -6.53 -18.87
CA VAL A 141 -21.36 -7.35 -17.83
C VAL A 141 -22.35 -6.48 -17.06
N LYS A 142 -23.57 -7.02 -16.83
CA LYS A 142 -24.63 -6.33 -16.10
C LYS A 142 -24.66 -6.77 -14.64
N CYS A 143 -24.81 -5.81 -13.72
CA CYS A 143 -24.96 -6.11 -12.29
C CYS A 143 -25.89 -5.11 -11.59
N ASP A 144 -26.45 -5.57 -10.48
CA ASP A 144 -27.36 -4.78 -9.65
C ASP A 144 -26.57 -3.94 -8.62
N VAL A 145 -25.37 -4.44 -8.24
CA VAL A 145 -24.44 -3.78 -7.32
C VAL A 145 -23.04 -3.78 -7.92
N PHE A 146 -22.41 -2.60 -7.95
CA PHE A 146 -21.07 -2.40 -8.46
C PHE A 146 -20.12 -1.96 -7.35
N VAL A 147 -19.01 -2.69 -7.17
CA VAL A 147 -18.03 -2.44 -6.10
C VAL A 147 -16.64 -2.25 -6.68
N ILE A 148 -15.99 -1.15 -6.30
CA ILE A 148 -14.57 -0.96 -6.62
C ILE A 148 -13.71 -1.25 -5.39
N ALA A 149 -12.79 -2.19 -5.52
CA ALA A 149 -11.77 -2.56 -4.53
C ALA A 149 -10.35 -2.41 -5.13
N VAL A 150 -10.17 -1.38 -5.96
CA VAL A 150 -8.97 -1.15 -6.79
C VAL A 150 -7.78 -0.59 -6.03
N GLY A 151 -7.98 -0.20 -4.77
CA GLY A 151 -6.97 0.42 -3.93
C GLY A 151 -6.66 1.87 -4.30
N ARG A 152 -6.29 2.66 -3.30
CA ARG A 152 -5.99 4.10 -3.46
C ARG A 152 -4.59 4.37 -4.03
N LEU A 153 -3.61 3.53 -3.70
CA LEU A 153 -2.21 3.68 -4.09
C LEU A 153 -1.86 2.60 -5.12
N ASN A 154 -2.49 2.69 -6.29
CA ASN A 154 -2.30 1.75 -7.39
C ASN A 154 -2.02 2.46 -8.72
N ASN A 155 -2.45 3.71 -8.90
CA ASN A 155 -2.22 4.49 -10.10
C ASN A 155 -0.88 5.23 -10.01
N TRP A 156 0.19 4.59 -10.48
CA TRP A 156 1.53 5.19 -10.51
C TRP A 156 1.82 5.83 -11.87
N LYS A 157 2.69 6.84 -11.86
CA LYS A 157 3.26 7.43 -13.06
C LYS A 157 4.73 7.79 -12.83
N LEU A 158 5.48 7.86 -13.92
CA LEU A 158 6.83 8.39 -13.88
C LEU A 158 6.78 9.90 -13.60
N PRO A 159 7.83 10.47 -12.99
CA PRO A 159 7.90 11.91 -12.77
C PRO A 159 8.04 12.66 -14.10
N ASP A 160 7.49 13.87 -14.14
CA ASP A 160 7.66 14.78 -15.27
C ASP A 160 9.04 15.44 -15.16
N ILE A 161 10.02 14.82 -15.79
CA ILE A 161 11.41 15.30 -15.88
C ILE A 161 11.79 15.31 -17.36
N GLU A 162 12.23 16.45 -17.85
CA GLU A 162 12.63 16.63 -19.24
C GLU A 162 13.68 15.59 -19.67
N GLY A 163 13.42 14.87 -20.77
CA GLY A 163 14.31 13.84 -21.30
C GLY A 163 14.36 12.52 -20.57
N LEU A 164 13.48 12.29 -19.55
CA LEU A 164 13.45 11.02 -18.80
C LEU A 164 13.14 9.81 -19.68
N ASP A 165 12.29 9.99 -20.68
CA ASP A 165 11.92 8.98 -21.69
C ASP A 165 13.06 8.62 -22.64
N MET A 166 14.06 9.50 -22.76
CA MET A 166 15.27 9.33 -23.58
C MET A 166 16.46 8.77 -22.79
N PHE A 167 16.27 8.44 -21.52
CA PHE A 167 17.36 7.89 -20.70
C PHE A 167 17.90 6.59 -21.27
N GLN A 168 19.22 6.51 -21.49
CA GLN A 168 19.88 5.36 -22.13
C GLN A 168 20.01 4.12 -21.23
N GLY A 169 19.75 4.23 -19.92
CA GLY A 169 19.67 3.13 -18.99
C GLY A 169 18.23 2.66 -18.76
N ARG A 170 17.97 2.08 -17.59
CA ARG A 170 16.62 1.63 -17.21
C ARG A 170 15.93 2.63 -16.30
N VAL A 171 14.72 3.04 -16.66
CA VAL A 171 13.82 3.81 -15.78
C VAL A 171 12.76 2.87 -15.23
N ILE A 172 12.63 2.82 -13.91
CA ILE A 172 11.75 1.88 -13.21
C ILE A 172 10.97 2.63 -12.14
N HIS A 173 9.65 2.42 -12.11
CA HIS A 173 8.85 2.84 -10.94
C HIS A 173 8.82 1.70 -9.91
N THR A 174 8.92 2.00 -8.61
CA THR A 174 8.90 0.98 -7.54
C THR A 174 7.68 0.07 -7.63
N ALA A 175 6.50 0.61 -8.00
CA ALA A 175 5.27 -0.17 -8.18
C ALA A 175 5.24 -1.03 -9.46
N ASN A 176 6.24 -0.92 -10.34
CA ASN A 176 6.36 -1.71 -11.57
C ASN A 176 7.76 -2.34 -11.67
N TRP A 177 8.19 -2.97 -10.60
CA TRP A 177 9.51 -3.58 -10.52
C TRP A 177 9.58 -4.86 -11.36
N PRO A 178 10.48 -4.94 -12.38
CA PRO A 178 10.62 -6.12 -13.21
C PRO A 178 11.15 -7.30 -12.41
N GLN A 179 10.57 -8.48 -12.68
CA GLN A 179 11.05 -9.72 -12.06
C GLN A 179 12.47 -10.04 -12.53
N GLY A 180 13.35 -10.43 -11.60
CA GLY A 180 14.71 -10.82 -11.93
C GLY A 180 15.64 -9.66 -12.34
N LEU A 181 15.25 -8.41 -12.08
CA LEU A 181 16.09 -7.26 -12.38
C LEU A 181 17.41 -7.31 -11.61
N ASP A 182 18.53 -7.30 -12.35
CA ASP A 182 19.88 -7.25 -11.76
C ASP A 182 20.35 -5.79 -11.63
N TYR A 183 20.60 -5.39 -10.40
CA TYR A 183 21.13 -4.07 -10.02
C TYR A 183 22.52 -4.15 -9.35
N ARG A 184 23.08 -5.34 -9.25
CA ARG A 184 24.40 -5.56 -8.60
C ARG A 184 25.50 -4.86 -9.39
N GLY A 185 26.36 -4.14 -8.66
CA GLY A 185 27.46 -3.39 -9.25
C GLY A 185 27.03 -2.21 -10.14
N LYS A 186 25.76 -1.78 -10.10
CA LYS A 186 25.21 -0.67 -10.87
C LYS A 186 25.28 0.65 -10.10
N ASP A 187 25.41 1.75 -10.83
CA ASP A 187 25.17 3.10 -10.30
C ASP A 187 23.69 3.43 -10.44
N VAL A 188 23.03 3.65 -9.31
CA VAL A 188 21.58 3.78 -9.23
C VAL A 188 21.17 5.17 -8.74
N ALA A 189 20.32 5.87 -9.50
CA ALA A 189 19.63 7.04 -9.02
C ALA A 189 18.26 6.62 -8.41
N VAL A 190 18.00 6.99 -7.16
CA VAL A 190 16.68 6.79 -6.51
C VAL A 190 16.01 8.14 -6.35
N ILE A 191 14.86 8.33 -7.00
CA ILE A 191 14.10 9.59 -6.94
C ILE A 191 12.96 9.44 -5.94
N GLY A 192 13.01 10.22 -4.87
CA GLY A 192 12.01 10.25 -3.80
C GLY A 192 12.53 9.78 -2.44
N ASN A 193 11.76 10.08 -1.39
CA ASN A 193 12.03 9.72 0.00
C ASN A 193 10.75 9.29 0.75
N GLY A 194 9.74 8.82 0.03
CA GLY A 194 8.56 8.16 0.62
C GLY A 194 8.83 6.69 0.98
N ALA A 195 7.83 6.00 1.55
CA ALA A 195 7.96 4.63 2.06
C ALA A 195 8.60 3.65 1.06
N SER A 196 8.19 3.67 -0.21
CA SER A 196 8.77 2.76 -1.22
C SER A 196 10.23 3.07 -1.52
N SER A 197 10.59 4.36 -1.64
CA SER A 197 11.98 4.77 -1.92
C SER A 197 12.92 4.40 -0.78
N THR A 198 12.50 4.66 0.46
CA THR A 198 13.32 4.40 1.65
C THR A 198 13.58 2.91 1.85
N GLN A 199 12.56 2.06 1.65
CA GLN A 199 12.70 0.60 1.71
C GLN A 199 13.58 0.07 0.58
N CYS A 200 13.33 0.54 -0.65
CA CYS A 200 14.05 0.13 -1.84
C CYS A 200 15.55 0.49 -1.72
N LEU A 201 15.87 1.76 -1.41
CA LEU A 201 17.24 2.22 -1.25
C LEU A 201 17.99 1.42 -0.19
N ALA A 202 17.40 1.23 0.98
CA ALA A 202 17.99 0.47 2.08
C ALA A 202 18.36 -0.97 1.70
N SER A 203 17.62 -1.55 0.75
CA SER A 203 17.91 -2.89 0.23
C SER A 203 18.91 -2.87 -0.90
N LEU A 204 18.79 -1.94 -1.87
CA LEU A 204 19.67 -1.85 -3.03
C LEU A 204 21.14 -1.57 -2.65
N ARG A 205 21.36 -0.77 -1.58
CA ARG A 205 22.72 -0.36 -1.16
C ARG A 205 23.69 -1.51 -0.93
N LYS A 206 23.17 -2.70 -0.63
CA LYS A 206 23.99 -3.88 -0.30
C LYS A 206 24.76 -4.40 -1.51
N ASP A 207 24.19 -4.26 -2.70
CA ASP A 207 24.69 -4.87 -3.92
C ASP A 207 24.97 -3.85 -5.04
N ALA A 208 24.38 -2.65 -4.97
CA ALA A 208 24.68 -1.57 -5.91
C ALA A 208 26.08 -1.02 -5.69
N ARG A 209 26.74 -0.60 -6.78
CA ARG A 209 28.06 0.07 -6.71
C ARG A 209 27.95 1.41 -6.00
N SER A 210 27.02 2.23 -6.42
CA SER A 210 26.68 3.51 -5.77
C SER A 210 25.20 3.80 -5.88
N ILE A 211 24.67 4.58 -4.93
CA ILE A 211 23.30 5.08 -4.95
C ILE A 211 23.33 6.59 -4.72
N THR A 212 22.65 7.34 -5.59
CA THR A 212 22.33 8.73 -5.34
C THR A 212 20.84 8.87 -5.09
N ASN A 213 20.46 9.33 -3.91
CA ASN A 213 19.06 9.57 -3.54
C ASN A 213 18.70 11.04 -3.79
N PHE A 214 17.86 11.28 -4.77
CA PHE A 214 17.32 12.61 -5.08
C PHE A 214 16.05 12.85 -4.27
N VAL A 215 16.08 13.86 -3.37
CA VAL A 215 14.96 14.20 -2.50
C VAL A 215 14.46 15.59 -2.80
N ARG A 216 13.14 15.72 -3.06
CA ARG A 216 12.51 17.00 -3.39
C ARG A 216 12.24 17.86 -2.16
N GLY A 217 11.99 17.23 -1.03
CA GLY A 217 11.64 17.93 0.19
C GLY A 217 11.68 17.04 1.42
N PRO A 218 11.59 17.68 2.60
CA PRO A 218 11.73 17.02 3.88
C PRO A 218 10.56 16.07 4.16
N THR A 219 10.83 15.02 4.93
CA THR A 219 9.84 14.00 5.33
C THR A 219 10.13 13.55 6.75
N TRP A 220 9.07 13.42 7.57
CA TRP A 220 9.20 12.84 8.91
C TRP A 220 9.52 11.35 8.81
N LEU A 221 10.75 11.03 9.16
CA LEU A 221 11.27 9.67 9.28
C LEU A 221 11.21 9.29 10.76
N VAL A 222 10.48 8.23 11.06
CA VAL A 222 10.20 7.83 12.43
C VAL A 222 10.73 6.41 12.69
N PRO A 223 10.95 6.02 13.94
CA PRO A 223 11.20 4.63 14.26
C PRO A 223 9.94 3.80 14.01
N HIS A 224 10.10 2.51 13.79
CA HIS A 224 8.97 1.60 13.84
C HIS A 224 8.30 1.67 15.21
N VAL A 225 6.98 1.53 15.26
CA VAL A 225 6.20 1.61 16.52
C VAL A 225 6.67 0.58 17.55
N PHE A 226 7.13 -0.56 17.05
CA PHE A 226 7.71 -1.63 17.85
C PHE A 226 9.13 -1.92 17.36
N SER A 227 10.04 -2.12 18.30
CA SER A 227 11.37 -2.66 18.01
C SER A 227 11.26 -4.15 17.60
N SER A 228 12.33 -4.70 17.07
CA SER A 228 12.42 -6.12 16.67
C SER A 228 12.19 -7.10 17.83
N ASN A 229 12.35 -6.65 19.07
CA ASN A 229 12.06 -7.42 20.29
C ASN A 229 10.62 -7.18 20.82
N GLY A 230 9.75 -6.54 20.03
CA GLY A 230 8.35 -6.26 20.43
C GLY A 230 8.20 -5.14 21.46
N GLU A 231 9.31 -4.48 21.83
CA GLU A 231 9.27 -3.33 22.75
C GLU A 231 8.97 -2.02 22.01
N PRO A 232 8.27 -1.08 22.65
CA PRO A 232 8.02 0.23 22.05
C PRO A 232 9.32 1.04 21.94
N GLN A 233 9.65 1.46 20.74
CA GLN A 233 10.78 2.37 20.51
C GLN A 233 10.50 3.82 20.96
N VAL A 234 9.24 4.13 21.23
CA VAL A 234 8.82 5.44 21.74
C VAL A 234 8.52 5.30 23.23
N ASN A 235 9.09 6.19 24.03
CA ASN A 235 9.00 6.20 25.49
C ASN A 235 7.55 6.48 25.96
N CYS A 236 6.67 5.53 25.77
CA CYS A 236 5.32 5.54 26.34
C CYS A 236 5.38 4.82 27.69
N GLN A 237 5.84 5.51 28.74
CA GLN A 237 6.07 4.99 30.08
C GLN A 237 4.86 4.34 30.77
N HIS A 238 3.73 4.19 30.12
CA HIS A 238 2.48 3.77 30.78
C HIS A 238 1.82 2.49 30.29
N TYR A 239 2.42 1.69 29.39
CA TYR A 239 1.77 0.45 28.99
C TYR A 239 2.72 -0.73 28.81
N LEU A 240 2.72 -1.55 29.84
CA LEU A 240 2.99 -2.98 29.99
C LEU A 240 4.36 -3.56 29.57
N PRO A 241 4.95 -4.31 30.49
CA PRO A 241 6.19 -5.04 30.26
C PRO A 241 5.92 -6.30 29.43
N TYR A 242 6.58 -6.44 28.32
CA TYR A 242 6.90 -7.73 27.75
C TYR A 242 8.42 -7.79 27.66
N THR A 243 8.99 -8.58 28.54
CA THR A 243 10.43 -8.75 28.72
C THR A 243 10.96 -9.88 27.85
N GLN A 244 12.14 -9.60 27.28
CA GLN A 244 13.25 -10.46 26.89
C GLN A 244 13.16 -11.20 25.55
N ALA A 245 14.01 -10.87 24.60
CA ALA A 245 15.39 -11.29 24.39
C ALA A 245 15.96 -10.82 23.06
N GLY A 246 17.18 -10.32 23.06
CA GLY A 246 18.22 -10.57 22.05
C GLY A 246 18.12 -9.93 20.65
N THR A 247 18.84 -8.86 20.52
CA THR A 247 19.54 -8.31 19.34
C THR A 247 19.52 -9.13 18.04
N THR A 248 18.92 -8.63 17.04
CA THR A 248 19.24 -8.42 15.62
C THR A 248 17.94 -8.27 14.81
N SER A 249 17.87 -7.22 14.04
CA SER A 249 16.67 -6.61 13.45
C SER A 249 15.92 -7.40 12.38
N ASP A 250 16.12 -8.71 12.21
CA ASP A 250 15.62 -9.41 11.05
C ASP A 250 15.13 -10.85 11.28
N ARG A 251 14.95 -11.30 12.52
CA ARG A 251 14.54 -12.68 12.77
C ARG A 251 13.26 -12.75 13.60
N ARG A 252 12.60 -13.91 13.45
CA ARG A 252 11.37 -14.34 14.13
C ARG A 252 11.31 -13.82 15.56
N THR A 253 10.30 -13.04 15.86
CA THR A 253 10.11 -12.42 17.18
C THR A 253 9.55 -13.40 18.22
N ASP A 254 8.97 -14.52 17.77
CA ASP A 254 8.33 -15.48 18.65
C ASP A 254 9.14 -16.78 18.73
N SER A 255 9.34 -17.29 19.95
CA SER A 255 9.91 -18.61 20.15
C SER A 255 8.98 -19.68 19.58
N HIS A 256 9.52 -20.86 19.24
CA HIS A 256 8.71 -22.02 18.80
C HIS A 256 7.59 -22.33 19.79
N ASP A 257 7.85 -22.18 21.09
CA ASP A 257 6.87 -22.42 22.16
C ASP A 257 5.75 -21.37 22.14
N THR A 258 6.07 -20.10 21.86
CA THR A 258 5.08 -19.03 21.73
C THR A 258 4.16 -19.29 20.55
N ILE A 259 4.70 -19.67 19.39
CA ILE A 259 3.90 -20.00 18.20
C ILE A 259 3.00 -21.20 18.51
N LYS A 260 3.54 -22.26 19.10
CA LYS A 260 2.77 -23.45 19.49
C LYS A 260 1.64 -23.08 20.45
N LYS A 261 1.92 -22.21 21.42
CA LYS A 261 0.89 -21.67 22.33
C LYS A 261 -0.21 -20.95 21.59
N PHE A 262 0.12 -20.06 20.63
CA PHE A 262 -0.87 -19.34 19.84
C PHE A 262 -1.71 -20.25 18.96
N GLU A 263 -1.18 -21.39 18.51
CA GLU A 263 -1.91 -22.39 17.73
C GLU A 263 -2.85 -23.24 18.57
N THR A 264 -2.43 -23.57 19.79
CA THR A 264 -3.23 -24.43 20.69
C THR A 264 -4.18 -23.64 21.58
N GLU A 265 -3.90 -22.36 21.80
CA GLU A 265 -4.68 -21.44 22.65
C GLU A 265 -5.11 -20.20 21.84
N PRO A 266 -6.18 -20.26 21.02
CA PRO A 266 -6.63 -19.13 20.19
C PRO A 266 -6.91 -17.85 20.96
N ASP A 267 -7.44 -17.95 22.20
CA ASP A 267 -7.68 -16.80 23.06
C ASP A 267 -6.39 -16.09 23.47
N SER A 268 -5.32 -16.86 23.73
CA SER A 268 -4.00 -16.30 24.02
C SER A 268 -3.48 -15.48 22.83
N TYR A 269 -3.66 -15.99 21.61
CA TYR A 269 -3.30 -15.26 20.40
C TYR A 269 -4.17 -14.02 20.17
N LEU A 270 -5.47 -14.13 20.38
CA LEU A 270 -6.37 -12.98 20.30
C LEU A 270 -5.95 -11.87 21.28
N GLN A 271 -5.66 -12.21 22.54
CA GLN A 271 -5.18 -11.22 23.52
C GLN A 271 -3.87 -10.56 23.11
N PHE A 272 -2.94 -11.32 22.53
CA PHE A 272 -1.69 -10.77 21.98
C PHE A 272 -1.97 -9.77 20.84
N ARG A 273 -2.82 -10.13 19.88
CA ARG A 273 -3.23 -9.23 18.79
C ARG A 273 -3.88 -7.96 19.29
N LEU A 274 -4.84 -8.07 20.21
CA LEU A 274 -5.54 -6.92 20.79
C LEU A 274 -4.58 -5.97 21.52
N LYS A 275 -3.51 -6.47 22.12
CA LYS A 275 -2.46 -5.60 22.70
C LYS A 275 -1.75 -4.78 21.64
N ILE A 276 -1.39 -5.39 20.51
CA ILE A 276 -0.77 -4.69 19.37
C ILE A 276 -1.74 -3.64 18.80
N GLU A 277 -2.97 -4.04 18.51
CA GLU A 277 -4.00 -3.15 17.95
C GLU A 277 -4.31 -1.97 18.87
N LYS A 278 -4.45 -2.21 20.18
CA LYS A 278 -4.67 -1.17 21.18
C LYS A 278 -3.53 -0.15 21.18
N LYS A 279 -2.30 -0.61 21.02
CA LYS A 279 -1.13 0.27 20.98
C LYS A 279 -1.06 1.08 19.70
N LEU A 280 -1.37 0.46 18.54
CA LEU A 280 -1.52 1.18 17.29
C LEU A 280 -2.62 2.24 17.38
N ALA A 281 -3.77 1.90 17.94
CA ALA A 281 -4.87 2.85 18.16
C ALA A 281 -4.47 3.99 19.10
N TYR A 282 -3.68 3.71 20.14
CA TYR A 282 -3.19 4.75 21.04
C TYR A 282 -2.23 5.73 20.34
N SER A 283 -1.38 5.23 19.44
CA SER A 283 -0.45 6.06 18.68
C SER A 283 -1.17 7.09 17.79
N PHE A 284 -2.43 6.81 17.43
CA PHE A 284 -3.28 7.73 16.66
C PHE A 284 -3.52 9.08 17.37
N ARG A 285 -3.41 9.13 18.70
CA ARG A 285 -3.48 10.38 19.46
C ARG A 285 -2.38 11.38 19.08
N GLY A 286 -1.24 10.90 18.60
CA GLY A 286 -0.16 11.72 18.07
C GLY A 286 -0.53 12.49 16.79
N LEU A 287 -1.64 12.13 16.13
CA LEU A 287 -2.16 12.82 14.96
C LEU A 287 -3.17 13.93 15.29
N TRP A 288 -3.63 14.04 16.55
CA TRP A 288 -4.57 15.09 16.96
C TRP A 288 -3.85 16.43 17.04
N ALA A 289 -4.24 17.34 16.17
CA ALA A 289 -3.65 18.67 16.10
C ALA A 289 -3.64 19.36 17.50
N ASN A 290 -2.49 19.94 17.83
CA ASN A 290 -2.26 20.69 19.08
C ASN A 290 -2.33 19.89 20.39
N SER A 291 -2.53 18.57 20.34
CA SER A 291 -2.46 17.73 21.54
C SER A 291 -1.03 17.63 22.09
N ASN A 292 -0.89 17.31 23.38
CA ASN A 292 0.42 17.03 23.96
C ASN A 292 1.07 15.79 23.32
N ALA A 293 0.27 14.80 22.97
CA ALA A 293 0.73 13.60 22.25
C ALA A 293 1.33 13.94 20.88
N ALA A 294 0.72 14.88 20.11
CA ALA A 294 1.27 15.34 18.84
C ALA A 294 2.59 16.12 19.00
N LYS A 295 2.73 16.91 20.04
CA LYS A 295 3.98 17.62 20.35
C LYS A 295 5.09 16.63 20.69
N GLU A 296 4.80 15.67 21.58
CA GLU A 296 5.72 14.61 21.98
C GLU A 296 6.12 13.74 20.78
N PHE A 297 5.16 13.33 19.94
CA PHE A 297 5.43 12.56 18.73
C PHE A 297 6.36 13.31 17.76
N THR A 298 6.13 14.61 17.57
CA THR A 298 7.00 15.46 16.72
C THR A 298 8.40 15.57 17.31
N GLN A 299 8.52 15.76 18.62
CA GLN A 299 9.82 15.85 19.30
C GLN A 299 10.60 14.54 19.21
N ASN A 300 9.93 13.41 19.42
CA ASN A 300 10.53 12.08 19.34
C ASN A 300 10.99 11.78 17.89
N ALA A 301 10.18 12.11 16.89
CA ALA A 301 10.56 11.99 15.48
C ALA A 301 11.80 12.83 15.15
N LYS A 302 11.83 14.09 15.61
CA LYS A 302 12.99 14.97 15.44
C LYS A 302 14.24 14.40 16.09
N GLN A 303 14.14 13.95 17.33
CA GLN A 303 15.26 13.37 18.07
C GLN A 303 15.76 12.09 17.38
N HIS A 304 14.86 11.23 16.90
CA HIS A 304 15.22 10.04 16.15
C HIS A 304 16.07 10.37 14.91
N MET A 305 15.60 11.32 14.08
CA MET A 305 16.35 11.77 12.90
C MET A 305 17.70 12.37 13.26
N THR A 306 17.74 13.24 14.28
CA THR A 306 18.97 13.91 14.71
C THR A 306 20.00 12.91 15.27
N ASN A 307 19.56 11.86 15.96
CA ASN A 307 20.45 10.84 16.51
C ASN A 307 20.97 9.85 15.46
N LYS A 308 20.25 9.71 14.32
CA LYS A 308 20.58 8.73 13.29
C LYS A 308 21.30 9.33 12.08
N ILE A 309 21.23 10.65 11.86
CA ILE A 309 21.85 11.33 10.73
C ILE A 309 23.05 12.14 11.24
N ASN A 310 24.25 11.70 10.91
CA ASN A 310 25.49 12.36 11.33
C ASN A 310 25.81 13.60 10.50
N ASP A 311 25.53 13.57 9.19
CA ASP A 311 25.77 14.69 8.28
C ASP A 311 24.72 15.79 8.44
N GLN A 312 25.17 17.00 8.78
CA GLN A 312 24.31 18.14 9.00
C GLN A 312 23.58 18.65 7.73
N GLN A 313 24.17 18.45 6.55
CA GLN A 313 23.54 18.85 5.29
C GLN A 313 22.39 17.89 4.97
N THR A 314 22.61 16.59 5.12
CA THR A 314 21.58 15.55 5.00
C THR A 314 20.44 15.76 6.01
N LEU A 315 20.77 16.05 7.27
CA LEU A 315 19.76 16.32 8.29
C LEU A 315 18.93 17.54 7.92
N LYS A 316 19.53 18.63 7.48
CA LYS A 316 18.83 19.84 7.03
C LYS A 316 17.93 19.61 5.84
N ALA A 317 18.33 18.74 4.90
CA ALA A 317 17.55 18.41 3.72
C ALA A 317 16.33 17.54 4.03
N LEU A 318 16.41 16.68 5.05
CA LEU A 318 15.37 15.69 5.37
C LEU A 318 14.45 16.12 6.50
N LEU A 319 14.91 16.93 7.48
CA LEU A 319 14.13 17.28 8.65
C LEU A 319 13.09 18.36 8.34
N PRO A 320 11.77 18.08 8.50
CA PRO A 320 10.73 19.07 8.30
C PRO A 320 10.78 20.17 9.38
N THR A 321 10.68 21.43 8.94
CA THR A 321 10.58 22.61 9.81
C THR A 321 9.24 23.31 9.71
N GLU A 322 8.55 23.14 8.58
CA GLU A 322 7.33 23.87 8.25
C GLU A 322 6.04 23.19 8.72
N TYR A 323 6.11 21.89 9.02
CA TYR A 323 4.95 21.13 9.45
C TYR A 323 5.29 20.09 10.52
N LYS A 324 4.33 19.80 11.40
CA LYS A 324 4.48 18.82 12.49
C LYS A 324 4.39 17.38 11.96
N ALA A 325 4.99 16.44 12.69
CA ALA A 325 4.79 15.02 12.43
C ALA A 325 3.30 14.67 12.54
N GLY A 326 2.79 13.90 11.57
CA GLY A 326 1.37 13.55 11.45
C GLY A 326 0.54 14.44 10.52
N CYS A 327 1.00 15.65 10.15
CA CYS A 327 0.33 16.45 9.11
C CYS A 327 0.44 15.86 7.71
N ARG A 328 1.48 15.05 7.49
CA ARG A 328 1.65 14.18 6.33
C ARG A 328 1.99 12.80 6.82
N ARG A 329 1.83 11.78 5.98
CA ARG A 329 2.22 10.42 6.32
C ARG A 329 3.70 10.42 6.74
N PHE A 330 3.97 9.94 7.94
CA PHE A 330 5.32 9.66 8.42
C PHE A 330 5.78 8.29 7.89
N THR A 331 7.08 8.10 7.80
CA THR A 331 7.67 6.89 7.24
C THR A 331 8.57 6.22 8.27
N PRO A 332 8.27 5.01 8.74
CA PRO A 332 9.23 4.20 9.48
C PRO A 332 10.44 3.90 8.59
N ALA A 333 11.64 4.31 9.00
CA ALA A 333 12.77 4.32 8.07
C ALA A 333 14.15 4.08 8.72
N ASP A 334 14.23 3.27 9.77
CA ASP A 334 15.49 2.98 10.48
C ASP A 334 16.60 2.54 9.52
N LYS A 335 16.31 1.55 8.66
CA LYS A 335 17.27 1.00 7.69
C LYS A 335 17.72 2.02 6.63
N TYR A 336 16.82 2.95 6.26
CA TYR A 336 17.16 4.02 5.34
C TYR A 336 18.10 5.03 5.99
N LEU A 337 17.84 5.44 7.22
CA LEU A 337 18.71 6.34 7.96
C LEU A 337 20.11 5.73 8.13
N GLU A 338 20.20 4.43 8.42
CA GLU A 338 21.46 3.69 8.48
C GLU A 338 22.15 3.59 7.10
N ALA A 339 21.38 3.56 6.00
CA ALA A 339 21.90 3.52 4.66
C ALA A 339 22.54 4.84 4.22
N LEU A 340 22.02 5.98 4.70
CA LEU A 340 22.56 7.30 4.36
C LEU A 340 23.99 7.54 4.89
N ASP A 341 24.40 6.84 5.93
CA ASP A 341 25.76 6.91 6.48
C ASP A 341 26.76 6.00 5.75
N GLN A 342 26.33 5.27 4.72
CA GLN A 342 27.23 4.38 3.99
C GLN A 342 27.96 5.14 2.89
N SER A 343 29.24 4.78 2.69
CA SER A 343 30.13 5.44 1.73
C SER A 343 29.68 5.35 0.27
N ASN A 344 28.80 4.39 -0.07
CA ASN A 344 28.25 4.24 -1.41
C ASN A 344 26.86 4.89 -1.58
N VAL A 345 26.41 5.72 -0.64
CA VAL A 345 25.11 6.43 -0.71
C VAL A 345 25.34 7.94 -0.60
N GLU A 346 24.89 8.68 -1.61
CA GLU A 346 24.87 10.14 -1.64
C GLU A 346 23.41 10.64 -1.59
N LEU A 347 23.12 11.66 -0.78
CA LEU A 347 21.84 12.35 -0.80
C LEU A 347 21.98 13.69 -1.54
N VAL A 348 21.08 13.94 -2.49
CA VAL A 348 21.03 15.17 -3.29
C VAL A 348 19.67 15.83 -3.13
N SER A 349 19.63 17.02 -2.55
CA SER A 349 18.42 17.83 -2.41
C SER A 349 18.24 18.90 -3.50
N THR A 350 19.25 19.07 -4.37
CA THR A 350 19.16 19.94 -5.55
C THR A 350 18.20 19.31 -6.56
N PRO A 351 17.19 20.06 -7.07
CA PRO A 351 16.24 19.53 -8.02
C PRO A 351 16.88 19.01 -9.31
N ILE A 352 16.36 17.93 -9.85
CA ILE A 352 16.71 17.45 -11.18
C ILE A 352 16.11 18.42 -12.19
N LYS A 353 16.93 18.90 -13.11
CA LYS A 353 16.51 19.80 -14.21
C LYS A 353 16.08 18.97 -15.42
N GLN A 354 16.94 18.05 -15.86
CA GLN A 354 16.72 17.25 -17.07
C GLN A 354 17.57 15.98 -17.06
N VAL A 355 17.28 15.11 -18.03
CA VAL A 355 18.03 13.90 -18.34
C VAL A 355 18.69 14.04 -19.71
N GLU A 356 19.97 13.68 -19.84
CA GLU A 356 20.69 13.64 -21.11
C GLU A 356 21.51 12.36 -21.22
N GLY A 357 21.18 11.52 -22.18
CA GLY A 357 21.82 10.23 -22.37
C GLY A 357 21.68 9.34 -21.13
N ASN A 358 22.76 9.04 -20.45
CA ASN A 358 22.77 8.28 -19.20
C ASN A 358 22.94 9.15 -17.95
N ALA A 359 22.79 10.48 -18.06
CA ALA A 359 23.01 11.39 -16.96
C ALA A 359 21.78 12.16 -16.51
N LEU A 360 21.68 12.37 -15.18
CA LEU A 360 20.80 13.36 -14.57
C LEU A 360 21.57 14.67 -14.36
N ILE A 361 20.98 15.78 -14.75
CA ILE A 361 21.52 17.11 -14.57
C ILE A 361 20.66 17.85 -13.55
N THR A 362 21.27 18.33 -12.49
CA THR A 362 20.60 19.13 -11.46
C THR A 362 20.57 20.63 -11.82
N THR A 363 19.74 21.40 -11.13
CA THR A 363 19.55 22.84 -11.42
C THR A 363 20.82 23.67 -11.18
N ASP A 364 21.81 23.14 -10.45
CA ASP A 364 23.15 23.71 -10.29
C ASP A 364 24.11 23.26 -11.40
N ASN A 365 23.59 22.66 -12.49
CA ASN A 365 24.30 22.14 -13.66
C ASN A 365 25.32 21.02 -13.35
N LYS A 366 25.23 20.37 -12.19
CA LYS A 366 26.00 19.16 -11.94
C LYS A 366 25.43 17.99 -12.73
N ARG A 367 26.33 17.27 -13.41
CA ARG A 367 26.03 16.10 -14.22
C ARG A 367 26.49 14.84 -13.49
N ARG A 368 25.57 13.85 -13.34
CA ARG A 368 25.84 12.53 -12.74
C ARG A 368 25.31 11.43 -13.64
N THR A 369 26.11 10.42 -13.90
CA THR A 369 25.75 9.31 -14.79
C THR A 369 25.29 8.10 -13.99
N TYR A 370 24.31 7.37 -14.55
CA TYR A 370 23.71 6.20 -13.90
C TYR A 370 23.45 5.08 -14.90
N ASP A 371 23.45 3.85 -14.40
CA ASP A 371 22.98 2.67 -15.13
C ASP A 371 21.45 2.53 -15.05
N MET A 372 20.86 3.09 -13.97
CA MET A 372 19.45 2.90 -13.65
C MET A 372 18.86 4.07 -12.85
N ILE A 373 17.62 4.41 -13.15
CA ILE A 373 16.80 5.35 -12.39
C ILE A 373 15.65 4.58 -11.76
N VAL A 374 15.51 4.66 -10.43
CA VAL A 374 14.40 4.10 -9.66
C VAL A 374 13.52 5.23 -9.17
N CYS A 375 12.29 5.29 -9.68
CA CYS A 375 11.30 6.30 -9.33
C CYS A 375 10.41 5.78 -8.19
N GLY A 376 10.61 6.28 -6.97
CA GLY A 376 9.70 6.12 -5.85
C GLY A 376 8.82 7.36 -5.68
N THR A 377 8.25 7.83 -6.78
CA THR A 377 7.57 9.12 -6.90
C THR A 377 6.10 9.10 -6.53
N GLY A 378 5.60 7.93 -6.10
CA GLY A 378 4.26 7.78 -5.54
C GLY A 378 3.17 7.51 -6.57
N PHE A 379 1.95 7.84 -6.19
CA PHE A 379 0.74 7.47 -6.89
C PHE A 379 -0.19 8.67 -7.04
N GLU A 380 -1.11 8.58 -7.99
CA GLU A 380 -2.28 9.44 -8.09
C GLU A 380 -3.42 8.82 -7.28
N PRO A 381 -3.69 9.28 -6.06
CA PRO A 381 -4.40 8.45 -5.08
C PRO A 381 -5.91 8.36 -5.28
N TYR A 382 -6.52 9.16 -6.12
CA TYR A 382 -7.97 9.27 -6.12
C TYR A 382 -8.64 9.26 -7.48
N ALA A 383 -7.88 9.30 -8.56
CA ALA A 383 -8.46 9.18 -9.89
C ALA A 383 -8.84 7.71 -10.15
N PRO A 384 -10.11 7.39 -10.43
CA PRO A 384 -10.47 6.10 -10.96
C PRO A 384 -9.68 5.85 -12.26
N ARG A 385 -9.16 4.64 -12.44
CA ARG A 385 -8.40 4.30 -13.66
C ARG A 385 -9.28 4.18 -14.91
N PHE A 386 -10.58 4.19 -14.73
CA PHE A 386 -11.59 4.07 -15.77
C PHE A 386 -12.79 4.95 -15.43
N PRO A 387 -13.54 5.42 -16.45
CA PRO A 387 -14.70 6.26 -16.23
C PRO A 387 -15.80 5.50 -15.50
N ILE A 388 -16.42 6.13 -14.50
CA ILE A 388 -17.58 5.62 -13.79
C ILE A 388 -18.66 6.70 -13.89
N LYS A 389 -19.73 6.39 -14.65
CA LYS A 389 -20.85 7.30 -14.88
C LYS A 389 -22.07 6.83 -14.10
N GLY A 390 -22.56 7.69 -13.21
CA GLY A 390 -23.72 7.46 -12.38
C GLY A 390 -25.04 7.90 -13.02
N SER A 391 -26.01 8.24 -12.19
CA SER A 391 -27.34 8.74 -12.60
C SER A 391 -27.22 10.12 -13.27
N GLY A 392 -28.00 10.34 -14.33
CA GLY A 392 -27.98 11.58 -15.09
C GLY A 392 -26.62 11.87 -15.72
N THR A 393 -26.01 13.00 -15.35
CA THR A 393 -24.69 13.42 -15.86
C THR A 393 -23.55 13.14 -14.89
N ALA A 394 -23.79 12.43 -13.80
CA ALA A 394 -22.78 12.18 -12.76
C ALA A 394 -21.58 11.40 -13.30
N ASN A 395 -20.37 11.94 -13.14
CA ASN A 395 -19.10 11.32 -13.52
C ASN A 395 -18.15 11.37 -12.33
N LEU A 396 -17.72 10.22 -11.85
CA LEU A 396 -16.94 10.11 -10.62
C LEU A 396 -15.57 10.79 -10.75
N SER A 397 -14.93 10.69 -11.90
CA SER A 397 -13.63 11.33 -12.14
C SER A 397 -13.73 12.87 -12.11
N GLU A 398 -14.81 13.42 -12.67
CA GLU A 398 -15.06 14.85 -12.64
C GLU A 398 -15.39 15.32 -11.21
N LEU A 399 -16.25 14.57 -10.51
CA LEU A 399 -16.63 14.89 -9.13
C LEU A 399 -15.40 14.92 -8.21
N TRP A 400 -14.49 13.97 -8.38
CA TRP A 400 -13.29 13.88 -7.55
C TRP A 400 -12.09 14.71 -8.04
N SER A 401 -12.17 15.33 -9.20
CA SER A 401 -11.13 16.24 -9.72
C SER A 401 -11.33 17.71 -9.30
N THR A 402 -12.48 18.03 -8.72
CA THR A 402 -12.78 19.39 -8.28
C THR A 402 -12.09 19.75 -6.97
N ASP A 403 -11.81 21.04 -6.73
CA ASP A 403 -11.14 21.55 -5.51
C ASP A 403 -11.89 21.24 -4.20
N GLY A 404 -13.14 20.75 -4.27
CA GLY A 404 -13.95 20.31 -3.13
C GLY A 404 -13.53 18.99 -2.50
N GLY A 405 -12.64 18.23 -3.14
CA GLY A 405 -12.12 16.95 -2.63
C GLY A 405 -13.03 15.76 -2.91
N TYR A 406 -12.66 14.63 -2.28
CA TYR A 406 -13.28 13.32 -2.52
C TYR A 406 -14.45 13.09 -1.57
N GLU A 407 -15.60 13.66 -1.90
CA GLU A 407 -16.79 13.47 -1.08
C GLU A 407 -17.33 12.05 -1.22
N SER A 408 -17.50 11.40 -0.08
CA SER A 408 -18.12 10.09 0.03
C SER A 408 -18.80 9.93 1.38
N TYR A 409 -19.91 9.22 1.42
CA TYR A 409 -20.54 8.89 2.69
C TYR A 409 -19.88 7.65 3.29
N LEU A 410 -19.34 7.78 4.51
CA LEU A 410 -18.61 6.75 5.25
C LEU A 410 -17.45 6.11 4.45
N ALA A 411 -16.83 6.86 3.53
CA ALA A 411 -15.79 6.38 2.63
C ALA A 411 -16.22 5.18 1.76
N ALA A 412 -17.51 4.96 1.56
CA ALA A 412 -18.05 3.78 0.88
C ALA A 412 -18.99 4.11 -0.29
N THR A 413 -19.85 5.14 -0.16
CA THR A 413 -20.84 5.47 -1.21
C THR A 413 -20.73 6.92 -1.65
N VAL A 414 -21.20 7.21 -2.85
CA VAL A 414 -21.14 8.53 -3.47
C VAL A 414 -22.52 8.93 -3.97
N ALA A 415 -22.96 10.16 -3.70
CA ALA A 415 -24.23 10.68 -4.20
C ALA A 415 -24.25 10.70 -5.73
N GLY A 416 -25.37 10.28 -6.33
CA GLY A 416 -25.49 10.17 -7.80
C GLY A 416 -24.99 8.84 -8.39
N PHE A 417 -24.52 7.90 -7.56
CA PHE A 417 -24.06 6.57 -8.00
C PHE A 417 -24.85 5.48 -7.26
N PRO A 418 -26.04 5.10 -7.78
CA PRO A 418 -26.91 4.11 -7.14
C PRO A 418 -26.22 2.74 -7.02
N ASN A 419 -26.35 2.08 -5.87
CA ASN A 419 -25.80 0.73 -5.63
C ASN A 419 -24.30 0.60 -5.95
N PHE A 420 -23.56 1.72 -5.87
CA PHE A 420 -22.12 1.79 -6.02
C PHE A 420 -21.43 1.86 -4.67
N PHE A 421 -20.37 1.06 -4.51
CA PHE A 421 -19.55 1.05 -3.30
C PHE A 421 -18.06 1.11 -3.64
N GLY A 422 -17.31 1.95 -2.92
CA GLY A 422 -15.85 2.01 -2.96
C GLY A 422 -15.25 1.47 -1.65
N THR A 423 -14.09 0.79 -1.71
CA THR A 423 -13.36 0.28 -0.53
C THR A 423 -11.91 0.77 -0.50
#